data_5285d1110acf74a3a33db90ffb5f7c59
#
_entry.id   5285d1110acf74a3a33db90ffb5f7c59
#
_cell.length_a   1.000
_cell.length_b   1.000
_cell.length_c   1.000
_cell.angle_alpha   90.00
_cell.angle_beta   90.00
_cell.angle_gamma   90.00
#
_symmetry.space_group_name_H-M   'P 1'
#
loop_
_entity.id
_entity.type
_entity.pdbx_description
1 polymer ?
#
loop_
_entity_poly.entity_id
_entity_poly.type
_entity_poly.pdbx_seq_one_letter_code
_entity_poly.pdbx_strand_id
1 'polypeptide(L)'
;MIKQYYKQALAQLRQHPLISIIGIVGTALSIFLIMLVVMMQQVKVAPFSPESNRNRFLHVHYMSISHKDWGNGTSNGPMSVQTAREVYKSLKTPEAVTVYCCMTVSTPVSLPGAPAIGADVRETDDTFFHVFDFQFTDGKPYDEATFTAGRPVAVITESISRALFGSIQSVGKEFLLSHAPYRVVGVVKDVSTLADMAYGQVWIPFTSTNLSNDTWSDNHMGMMSVTLLAHDREDFDEIRAEAKRRMNEYNSILADQGYTLIDRNRPYDQ
;
A
#
# COMPACT_ATOMS: atom_id res chain seq x y z
N MET A 1 -33.26 -2.81 49.19
CA MET A 1 -33.75 -3.52 47.97
C MET A 1 -32.60 -4.15 47.18
N ILE A 2 -31.55 -3.44 46.73
CA ILE A 2 -30.44 -3.99 45.89
C ILE A 2 -29.71 -5.17 46.58
N LYS A 3 -29.48 -5.11 47.88
CA LYS A 3 -28.81 -6.17 48.68
C LYS A 3 -29.62 -7.49 48.73
N GLN A 4 -30.93 -7.41 48.59
CA GLN A 4 -31.84 -8.57 48.56
C GLN A 4 -31.83 -9.24 47.16
N TYR A 5 -31.86 -8.44 46.07
CA TYR A 5 -31.75 -8.96 44.71
C TYR A 5 -30.41 -9.65 44.46
N TYR A 6 -29.32 -9.09 45.02
CA TYR A 6 -27.98 -9.71 44.92
C TYR A 6 -27.93 -11.08 45.65
N LYS A 7 -28.51 -11.17 46.88
CA LYS A 7 -28.59 -12.48 47.58
C LYS A 7 -29.45 -13.50 46.84
N GLN A 8 -30.58 -13.08 46.26
CA GLN A 8 -31.44 -13.96 45.45
C GLN A 8 -30.75 -14.45 44.20
N ALA A 9 -30.07 -13.55 43.46
CA ALA A 9 -29.31 -13.92 42.27
C ALA A 9 -28.19 -14.93 42.58
N LEU A 10 -27.46 -14.71 43.72
CA LEU A 10 -26.42 -15.64 44.15
C LEU A 10 -26.99 -17.03 44.57
N ALA A 11 -28.17 -17.02 45.19
CA ALA A 11 -28.85 -18.26 45.57
C ALA A 11 -29.32 -19.06 44.33
N GLN A 12 -29.88 -18.39 43.31
CA GLN A 12 -30.26 -19.01 42.01
C GLN A 12 -29.06 -19.59 41.28
N LEU A 13 -27.93 -18.89 41.24
CA LEU A 13 -26.68 -19.39 40.63
C LEU A 13 -26.20 -20.70 41.30
N ARG A 14 -26.38 -20.83 42.61
CA ARG A 14 -26.03 -22.03 43.37
C ARG A 14 -27.04 -23.18 43.22
N GLN A 15 -28.31 -22.88 43.01
CA GLN A 15 -29.37 -23.90 42.82
C GLN A 15 -29.30 -24.59 41.43
N HIS A 16 -28.84 -23.88 40.39
CA HIS A 16 -28.71 -24.41 39.03
C HIS A 16 -27.31 -24.19 38.49
N PRO A 17 -26.27 -24.85 39.02
CA PRO A 17 -24.88 -24.56 38.69
C PRO A 17 -24.54 -24.76 37.24
N LEU A 18 -25.11 -25.79 36.57
CA LEU A 18 -24.83 -26.11 35.18
C LEU A 18 -25.34 -25.02 34.22
N ILE A 19 -26.59 -24.55 34.44
CA ILE A 19 -27.18 -23.48 33.63
C ILE A 19 -26.43 -22.16 33.87
N SER A 20 -26.05 -21.91 35.11
CA SER A 20 -25.29 -20.71 35.47
C SER A 20 -23.90 -20.68 34.84
N ILE A 21 -23.19 -21.81 34.86
CA ILE A 21 -21.88 -21.93 34.21
C ILE A 21 -22.00 -21.71 32.68
N ILE A 22 -22.99 -22.35 32.05
CA ILE A 22 -23.23 -22.18 30.61
C ILE A 22 -23.51 -20.71 30.28
N GLY A 23 -24.37 -20.05 31.08
CA GLY A 23 -24.69 -18.64 30.91
C GLY A 23 -23.48 -17.73 31.07
N ILE A 24 -22.66 -17.92 32.10
CA ILE A 24 -21.45 -17.13 32.36
C ILE A 24 -20.40 -17.37 31.26
N VAL A 25 -20.14 -18.62 30.90
CA VAL A 25 -19.17 -18.96 29.86
C VAL A 25 -19.63 -18.43 28.50
N GLY A 26 -20.93 -18.56 28.18
CA GLY A 26 -21.51 -18.05 26.92
C GLY A 26 -21.40 -16.53 26.80
N THR A 27 -21.74 -15.80 27.88
CA THR A 27 -21.61 -14.33 27.89
C THR A 27 -20.15 -13.88 27.84
N ALA A 28 -19.27 -14.53 28.60
CA ALA A 28 -17.84 -14.24 28.60
C ALA A 28 -17.23 -14.46 27.20
N LEU A 29 -17.58 -15.59 26.55
CA LEU A 29 -17.13 -15.89 25.18
C LEU A 29 -17.65 -14.87 24.16
N SER A 30 -18.93 -14.48 24.29
CA SER A 30 -19.52 -13.47 23.40
C SER A 30 -18.82 -12.10 23.54
N ILE A 31 -18.56 -11.65 24.76
CA ILE A 31 -17.84 -10.40 25.01
C ILE A 31 -16.40 -10.50 24.48
N PHE A 32 -15.72 -11.62 24.71
CA PHE A 32 -14.37 -11.87 24.19
C PHE A 32 -14.33 -11.77 22.67
N LEU A 33 -15.26 -12.41 21.97
CA LEU A 33 -15.33 -12.36 20.49
C LEU A 33 -15.60 -10.94 19.98
N ILE A 34 -16.51 -10.20 20.63
CA ILE A 34 -16.76 -8.79 20.27
C ILE A 34 -15.50 -7.95 20.46
N MET A 35 -14.82 -8.09 21.60
CA MET A 35 -13.57 -7.37 21.86
C MET A 35 -12.48 -7.72 20.84
N LEU A 36 -12.38 -9.00 20.46
CA LEU A 36 -11.44 -9.45 19.45
C LEU A 36 -11.71 -8.79 18.08
N VAL A 37 -12.97 -8.75 17.65
CA VAL A 37 -13.37 -8.06 16.39
C VAL A 37 -13.05 -6.57 16.47
N VAL A 38 -13.37 -5.90 17.58
CA VAL A 38 -13.06 -4.47 17.79
C VAL A 38 -11.56 -4.22 17.73
N MET A 39 -10.75 -5.05 18.41
CA MET A 39 -9.29 -4.94 18.36
C MET A 39 -8.75 -5.14 16.94
N MET A 40 -9.24 -6.14 16.21
CA MET A 40 -8.83 -6.36 14.82
C MET A 40 -9.16 -5.16 13.94
N GLN A 41 -10.32 -4.54 14.12
CA GLN A 41 -10.67 -3.32 13.39
C GLN A 41 -9.76 -2.13 13.78
N GLN A 42 -9.52 -1.95 15.07
CA GLN A 42 -8.62 -0.88 15.54
C GLN A 42 -7.21 -1.02 14.98
N VAL A 43 -6.65 -2.25 14.94
CA VAL A 43 -5.32 -2.50 14.38
C VAL A 43 -5.29 -2.20 12.88
N LYS A 44 -6.36 -2.50 12.14
CA LYS A 44 -6.43 -2.20 10.69
C LYS A 44 -6.43 -0.71 10.37
N VAL A 45 -7.09 0.12 11.20
CA VAL A 45 -7.24 1.56 10.95
C VAL A 45 -6.25 2.42 11.75
N ALA A 46 -5.48 1.81 12.67
CA ALA A 46 -4.53 2.55 13.48
C ALA A 46 -3.41 3.16 12.64
N PRO A 47 -3.09 4.44 12.84
CA PRO A 47 -1.96 5.08 12.19
C PRO A 47 -0.65 4.53 12.79
N PHE A 48 0.09 3.73 12.04
CA PHE A 48 1.42 3.24 12.40
C PHE A 48 2.36 3.33 11.20
N SER A 49 3.64 3.56 11.47
CA SER A 49 4.67 3.61 10.42
C SER A 49 4.70 2.30 9.63
N PRO A 50 4.80 2.37 8.28
CA PRO A 50 4.98 3.57 7.46
C PRO A 50 3.69 4.27 7.01
N GLU A 51 2.52 3.86 7.46
CA GLU A 51 1.22 4.46 7.11
C GLU A 51 0.66 5.31 8.26
N SER A 52 1.50 6.12 8.92
CA SER A 52 1.09 6.98 10.04
C SER A 52 0.05 8.05 9.65
N ASN A 53 0.00 8.40 8.36
CA ASN A 53 -0.93 9.38 7.79
C ASN A 53 -2.16 8.75 7.12
N ARG A 54 -2.60 7.55 7.53
CA ARG A 54 -3.74 6.84 6.91
C ARG A 54 -5.00 7.69 6.77
N ASN A 55 -5.29 8.54 7.73
CA ASN A 55 -6.45 9.43 7.72
C ASN A 55 -6.37 10.55 6.66
N ARG A 56 -5.21 10.73 6.00
CA ARG A 56 -4.94 11.72 4.96
C ARG A 56 -4.70 11.10 3.59
N PHE A 57 -4.80 9.77 3.48
CA PHE A 57 -4.57 9.06 2.22
C PHE A 57 -5.85 8.92 1.40
N LEU A 58 -5.70 9.11 0.11
CA LEU A 58 -6.62 8.68 -0.93
C LEU A 58 -5.91 7.71 -1.87
N HIS A 59 -6.51 6.57 -2.13
CA HIS A 59 -5.94 5.50 -2.95
C HIS A 59 -6.66 5.33 -4.27
N VAL A 60 -5.92 4.98 -5.31
CA VAL A 60 -6.46 4.56 -6.61
C VAL A 60 -5.73 3.29 -7.05
N HIS A 61 -6.34 2.14 -6.78
CA HIS A 61 -5.75 0.84 -7.14
C HIS A 61 -6.05 0.42 -8.56
N TYR A 62 -7.30 0.65 -8.96
CA TYR A 62 -7.79 0.22 -10.27
C TYR A 62 -8.45 1.38 -10.97
N MET A 63 -8.46 1.29 -12.28
CA MET A 63 -9.26 2.15 -13.13
C MET A 63 -10.06 1.32 -14.12
N SER A 64 -11.02 1.95 -14.77
CA SER A 64 -11.82 1.36 -15.84
C SER A 64 -11.61 2.14 -17.11
N ILE A 65 -11.46 1.44 -18.23
CA ILE A 65 -11.35 2.04 -19.54
C ILE A 65 -12.28 1.31 -20.54
N SER A 66 -12.89 2.04 -21.45
CA SER A 66 -13.65 1.51 -22.58
C SER A 66 -13.02 1.92 -23.89
N HIS A 67 -13.32 1.18 -24.94
CA HIS A 67 -12.94 1.53 -26.32
C HIS A 67 -14.17 1.45 -27.22
N LYS A 68 -14.27 2.34 -28.22
CA LYS A 68 -15.41 2.44 -29.12
C LYS A 68 -15.80 1.13 -29.80
N ASP A 69 -14.79 0.26 -30.08
CA ASP A 69 -15.00 -1.02 -30.76
C ASP A 69 -15.40 -2.16 -29.81
N TRP A 70 -15.40 -1.92 -28.49
CA TRP A 70 -15.78 -2.94 -27.50
C TRP A 70 -17.28 -2.96 -27.16
N GLY A 71 -18.08 -2.13 -27.83
CA GLY A 71 -19.48 -1.94 -27.48
C GLY A 71 -19.63 -1.45 -26.03
N ASN A 72 -20.33 -2.24 -25.18
CA ASN A 72 -20.46 -1.94 -23.76
C ASN A 72 -19.34 -2.57 -22.89
N GLY A 73 -18.31 -3.14 -23.51
CA GLY A 73 -17.19 -3.77 -22.81
C GLY A 73 -16.28 -2.74 -22.12
N THR A 74 -15.75 -3.11 -20.97
CA THR A 74 -14.76 -2.32 -20.22
C THR A 74 -13.61 -3.19 -19.78
N SER A 75 -12.38 -2.65 -19.83
CA SER A 75 -11.21 -3.24 -19.16
C SER A 75 -11.07 -2.60 -17.79
N ASN A 76 -10.83 -3.41 -16.76
CA ASN A 76 -10.64 -2.97 -15.38
C ASN A 76 -9.32 -3.51 -14.87
N GLY A 77 -8.54 -2.68 -14.22
CA GLY A 77 -7.24 -3.09 -13.67
C GLY A 77 -6.41 -1.88 -13.21
N PRO A 78 -5.17 -2.13 -12.80
CA PRO A 78 -4.24 -1.06 -12.47
C PRO A 78 -3.94 -0.20 -13.72
N MET A 79 -3.47 1.00 -13.49
CA MET A 79 -3.16 1.95 -14.57
C MET A 79 -1.71 1.83 -15.04
N SER A 80 -1.43 2.41 -16.22
CA SER A 80 -0.06 2.59 -16.68
C SER A 80 0.63 3.77 -15.99
N VAL A 81 1.95 3.84 -16.08
CA VAL A 81 2.73 5.01 -15.63
C VAL A 81 2.27 6.28 -16.35
N GLN A 82 1.95 6.17 -17.66
CA GLN A 82 1.46 7.31 -18.43
C GLN A 82 0.14 7.84 -17.85
N THR A 83 -0.84 7.00 -17.64
CA THR A 83 -2.14 7.41 -17.08
C THR A 83 -1.98 7.95 -15.66
N ALA A 84 -1.15 7.32 -14.81
CA ALA A 84 -0.86 7.82 -13.47
C ALA A 84 -0.24 9.22 -13.50
N ARG A 85 0.65 9.50 -14.46
CA ARG A 85 1.29 10.81 -14.62
C ARG A 85 0.30 11.86 -15.09
N GLU A 86 -0.46 11.58 -16.14
CA GLU A 86 -1.36 12.55 -16.76
C GLU A 86 -2.53 12.92 -15.86
N VAL A 87 -3.09 11.95 -15.13
CA VAL A 87 -4.29 12.19 -14.30
C VAL A 87 -3.93 12.58 -12.87
N TYR A 88 -2.99 11.87 -12.23
CA TYR A 88 -2.78 11.99 -10.78
C TYR A 88 -1.51 12.74 -10.38
N LYS A 89 -0.36 12.48 -11.01
CA LYS A 89 0.89 13.23 -10.69
C LYS A 89 0.81 14.71 -11.08
N SER A 90 -0.13 15.07 -11.94
CA SER A 90 -0.38 16.46 -12.37
C SER A 90 -1.25 17.27 -11.40
N LEU A 91 -1.84 16.62 -10.37
CA LEU A 91 -2.67 17.29 -9.37
C LEU A 91 -1.86 18.24 -8.50
N LYS A 92 -2.48 19.34 -8.08
CA LYS A 92 -1.85 20.40 -7.28
C LYS A 92 -2.40 20.49 -5.87
N THR A 93 -3.63 20.02 -5.65
CA THR A 93 -4.29 20.04 -4.34
C THR A 93 -3.65 19.08 -3.33
N PRO A 94 -3.21 17.85 -3.68
CA PRO A 94 -2.52 16.98 -2.73
C PRO A 94 -1.15 17.53 -2.32
N GLU A 95 -0.74 17.29 -1.08
CA GLU A 95 0.63 17.53 -0.58
C GLU A 95 1.66 16.75 -1.41
N ALA A 96 1.37 15.48 -1.68
CA ALA A 96 2.23 14.61 -2.48
C ALA A 96 1.41 13.50 -3.16
N VAL A 97 1.95 12.99 -4.27
CA VAL A 97 1.37 11.87 -5.02
C VAL A 97 2.47 10.87 -5.32
N THR A 98 2.26 9.61 -4.97
CA THR A 98 3.19 8.51 -5.29
C THR A 98 2.55 7.49 -6.23
N VAL A 99 3.37 6.96 -7.13
CA VAL A 99 3.03 5.90 -8.08
C VAL A 99 3.92 4.69 -7.79
N TYR A 100 3.30 3.53 -7.64
CA TYR A 100 4.02 2.30 -7.29
C TYR A 100 3.32 1.07 -7.89
N CYS A 101 4.05 -0.05 -8.00
CA CYS A 101 3.47 -1.30 -8.45
C CYS A 101 2.34 -1.75 -7.53
N CYS A 102 1.20 -2.13 -8.10
CA CYS A 102 -0.02 -2.53 -7.38
C CYS A 102 0.17 -3.77 -6.49
N MET A 103 1.22 -4.54 -6.72
CA MET A 103 1.55 -5.75 -5.96
C MET A 103 3.04 -5.83 -5.63
N THR A 104 3.39 -6.59 -4.61
CA THR A 104 4.76 -7.06 -4.37
C THR A 104 4.99 -8.36 -5.13
N VAL A 105 6.22 -8.57 -5.58
CA VAL A 105 6.64 -9.80 -6.24
C VAL A 105 7.72 -10.47 -5.40
N SER A 106 7.49 -11.72 -5.00
CA SER A 106 8.52 -12.50 -4.29
C SER A 106 9.66 -12.84 -5.25
N THR A 107 10.81 -12.25 -4.99
CA THR A 107 11.97 -12.28 -5.88
C THR A 107 13.19 -12.82 -5.13
N PRO A 108 14.04 -13.67 -5.75
CA PRO A 108 15.25 -14.15 -5.13
C PRO A 108 16.28 -13.02 -4.97
N VAL A 109 16.81 -12.87 -3.75
CA VAL A 109 17.92 -11.98 -3.42
C VAL A 109 19.09 -12.79 -2.86
N SER A 110 20.32 -12.45 -3.24
CA SER A 110 21.51 -13.18 -2.80
C SER A 110 22.77 -12.31 -2.86
N LEU A 111 23.82 -12.75 -2.19
CA LEU A 111 25.18 -12.30 -2.48
C LEU A 111 25.77 -13.16 -3.62
N PRO A 112 26.78 -12.66 -4.36
CA PRO A 112 27.48 -13.47 -5.35
C PRO A 112 28.04 -14.77 -4.75
N GLY A 113 27.64 -15.91 -5.32
CA GLY A 113 28.09 -17.24 -4.84
C GLY A 113 27.39 -17.76 -3.58
N ALA A 114 26.44 -17.03 -3.00
CA ALA A 114 25.68 -17.46 -1.83
C ALA A 114 24.27 -17.97 -2.23
N PRO A 115 23.64 -18.81 -1.39
CA PRO A 115 22.25 -19.22 -1.58
C PRO A 115 21.32 -18.01 -1.64
N ALA A 116 20.29 -18.07 -2.50
CA ALA A 116 19.27 -17.06 -2.59
C ALA A 116 18.19 -17.24 -1.51
N ILE A 117 17.69 -16.13 -1.00
CA ILE A 117 16.50 -16.05 -0.14
C ILE A 117 15.38 -15.32 -0.89
N GLY A 118 14.11 -15.65 -0.60
CA GLY A 118 12.97 -14.91 -1.15
C GLY A 118 12.78 -13.58 -0.41
N ALA A 119 12.51 -12.52 -1.15
CA ALA A 119 12.12 -11.21 -0.60
C ALA A 119 10.97 -10.62 -1.39
N ASP A 120 10.03 -10.00 -0.70
CA ASP A 120 8.90 -9.29 -1.33
C ASP A 120 9.38 -7.92 -1.82
N VAL A 121 9.47 -7.79 -3.14
CA VAL A 121 9.94 -6.60 -3.82
C VAL A 121 8.77 -5.74 -4.25
N ARG A 122 8.85 -4.44 -3.96
CA ARG A 122 7.92 -3.43 -4.46
C ARG A 122 8.66 -2.40 -5.31
N GLU A 123 8.13 -2.13 -6.47
CA GLU A 123 8.66 -1.12 -7.38
C GLU A 123 7.92 0.20 -7.15
N THR A 124 8.65 1.31 -6.93
CA THR A 124 8.07 2.59 -6.53
C THR A 124 8.71 3.77 -7.26
N ASP A 125 8.09 4.95 -7.15
CA ASP A 125 8.74 6.21 -7.50
C ASP A 125 9.55 6.77 -6.30
N ASP A 126 10.21 7.90 -6.52
CA ASP A 126 11.00 8.63 -5.52
C ASP A 126 10.13 9.28 -4.42
N THR A 127 8.88 9.62 -4.73
CA THR A 127 7.94 10.27 -3.80
C THR A 127 7.37 9.28 -2.77
N PHE A 128 7.52 7.98 -3.00
CA PHE A 128 6.96 6.92 -2.15
C PHE A 128 7.35 7.07 -0.68
N PHE A 129 8.62 7.34 -0.40
CA PHE A 129 9.12 7.48 0.97
C PHE A 129 8.80 8.84 1.61
N HIS A 130 8.25 9.78 0.85
CA HIS A 130 7.69 11.02 1.37
C HIS A 130 6.23 10.83 1.78
N VAL A 131 5.46 10.11 0.96
CA VAL A 131 4.04 9.80 1.24
C VAL A 131 3.93 8.82 2.41
N PHE A 132 4.77 7.79 2.43
CA PHE A 132 4.82 6.79 3.49
C PHE A 132 5.98 7.07 4.45
N ASP A 133 5.68 7.12 5.74
CA ASP A 133 6.59 7.51 6.81
C ASP A 133 7.44 6.31 7.30
N PHE A 134 8.44 5.95 6.50
CA PHE A 134 9.36 4.87 6.82
C PHE A 134 10.38 5.27 7.89
N GLN A 135 10.66 4.35 8.82
CA GLN A 135 11.70 4.55 9.82
C GLN A 135 13.05 4.02 9.31
N PHE A 136 13.88 4.92 8.77
CA PHE A 136 15.23 4.59 8.34
C PHE A 136 16.15 4.37 9.54
N THR A 137 16.89 3.25 9.51
CA THR A 137 17.92 2.89 10.53
C THR A 137 19.34 3.06 9.99
N ASP A 138 19.51 3.07 8.66
CA ASP A 138 20.77 3.37 7.98
C ASP A 138 20.45 4.02 6.62
N GLY A 139 21.23 5.01 6.20
CA GLY A 139 21.08 5.69 4.91
C GLY A 139 19.81 6.54 4.78
N LYS A 140 19.30 6.65 3.55
CA LYS A 140 18.14 7.47 3.17
C LYS A 140 17.45 6.89 1.93
N PRO A 141 16.21 7.36 1.58
CA PRO A 141 15.55 6.97 0.33
C PRO A 141 16.35 7.42 -0.90
N TYR A 142 16.10 6.79 -2.04
CA TYR A 142 16.57 7.31 -3.32
C TYR A 142 15.79 8.57 -3.71
N ASP A 143 16.47 9.46 -4.41
CA ASP A 143 15.95 10.75 -4.85
C ASP A 143 15.48 10.74 -6.31
N GLU A 144 14.85 11.84 -6.74
CA GLU A 144 14.36 12.05 -8.10
C GLU A 144 15.43 11.83 -9.17
N ALA A 145 16.67 12.28 -8.91
CA ALA A 145 17.77 12.14 -9.85
C ALA A 145 18.16 10.65 -10.06
N THR A 146 18.18 9.89 -8.97
CA THR A 146 18.42 8.44 -8.98
C THR A 146 17.29 7.69 -9.67
N PHE A 147 16.04 8.06 -9.37
CA PHE A 147 14.84 7.50 -9.98
C PHE A 147 14.81 7.77 -11.49
N THR A 148 14.97 9.03 -11.90
CA THR A 148 14.93 9.42 -13.32
C THR A 148 16.05 8.76 -14.14
N ALA A 149 17.24 8.59 -13.53
CA ALA A 149 18.36 7.92 -14.17
C ALA A 149 18.21 6.38 -14.25
N GLY A 150 17.15 5.80 -13.69
CA GLY A 150 16.91 4.35 -13.67
C GLY A 150 18.03 3.57 -12.97
N ARG A 151 18.65 4.15 -11.93
CA ARG A 151 19.78 3.50 -11.26
C ARG A 151 19.32 2.29 -10.46
N PRO A 152 20.05 1.14 -10.54
CA PRO A 152 19.74 -0.06 -9.78
C PRO A 152 20.14 0.11 -8.30
N VAL A 153 19.28 0.78 -7.54
CA VAL A 153 19.42 1.00 -6.10
C VAL A 153 18.23 0.40 -5.37
N ALA A 154 18.43 0.09 -4.09
CA ALA A 154 17.38 -0.49 -3.26
C ALA A 154 17.37 0.10 -1.85
N VAL A 155 16.17 0.27 -1.30
CA VAL A 155 15.92 0.36 0.14
C VAL A 155 15.49 -1.03 0.59
N ILE A 156 16.05 -1.54 1.69
CA ILE A 156 15.77 -2.88 2.20
C ILE A 156 15.38 -2.85 3.68
N THR A 157 14.68 -3.87 4.14
CA THR A 157 14.37 -4.01 5.57
C THR A 157 15.60 -4.46 6.38
N GLU A 158 15.53 -4.24 7.71
CA GLU A 158 16.55 -4.75 8.63
C GLU A 158 16.70 -6.27 8.54
N SER A 159 15.60 -7.02 8.41
CA SER A 159 15.62 -8.48 8.28
C SER A 159 16.39 -8.93 7.04
N ILE A 160 16.14 -8.32 5.88
CA ILE A 160 16.87 -8.60 4.63
C ILE A 160 18.34 -8.19 4.76
N SER A 161 18.62 -7.02 5.36
CA SER A 161 19.99 -6.57 5.60
C SER A 161 20.78 -7.55 6.47
N ARG A 162 20.19 -8.05 7.57
CA ARG A 162 20.81 -9.07 8.44
C ARG A 162 21.00 -10.41 7.71
N ALA A 163 20.01 -10.83 6.93
CA ALA A 163 20.06 -12.10 6.21
C ALA A 163 21.15 -12.10 5.13
N LEU A 164 21.33 -10.99 4.40
CA LEU A 164 22.35 -10.89 3.36
C LEU A 164 23.75 -10.56 3.90
N PHE A 165 23.84 -9.61 4.83
CA PHE A 165 25.12 -9.00 5.21
C PHE A 165 25.51 -9.24 6.68
N GLY A 166 24.66 -9.90 7.48
CA GLY A 166 24.91 -10.12 8.91
C GLY A 166 24.79 -8.86 9.78
N SER A 167 24.40 -7.72 9.21
CA SER A 167 24.36 -6.40 9.86
C SER A 167 23.26 -5.54 9.30
N ILE A 168 22.75 -4.56 10.07
CA ILE A 168 21.85 -3.52 9.58
C ILE A 168 22.60 -2.38 8.88
N GLN A 169 23.91 -2.26 9.08
CA GLN A 169 24.77 -1.28 8.40
C GLN A 169 25.21 -1.83 7.05
N SER A 170 24.38 -1.63 6.04
CA SER A 170 24.60 -2.19 4.71
C SER A 170 24.55 -1.17 3.57
N VAL A 171 24.36 0.10 3.87
CA VAL A 171 24.40 1.16 2.86
C VAL A 171 25.72 1.13 2.07
N GLY A 172 25.59 1.24 0.74
CA GLY A 172 26.72 1.16 -0.19
C GLY A 172 27.11 -0.26 -0.62
N LYS A 173 26.67 -1.32 0.09
CA LYS A 173 26.90 -2.70 -0.30
C LYS A 173 26.02 -3.09 -1.48
N GLU A 174 26.46 -4.09 -2.25
CA GLU A 174 25.74 -4.62 -3.40
C GLU A 174 25.22 -6.03 -3.14
N PHE A 175 24.07 -6.34 -3.70
CA PHE A 175 23.47 -7.67 -3.70
C PHE A 175 22.83 -7.94 -5.06
N LEU A 176 22.51 -9.20 -5.32
CA LEU A 176 21.82 -9.61 -6.54
C LEU A 176 20.31 -9.70 -6.29
N LEU A 177 19.54 -8.98 -7.07
CA LEU A 177 18.09 -9.09 -7.17
C LEU A 177 17.75 -9.76 -8.50
N SER A 178 17.23 -10.99 -8.49
CA SER A 178 16.99 -11.79 -9.70
C SER A 178 18.20 -11.78 -10.67
N HIS A 179 19.40 -11.99 -10.11
CA HIS A 179 20.71 -11.98 -10.81
C HIS A 179 21.22 -10.61 -11.26
N ALA A 180 20.47 -9.53 -11.14
CA ALA A 180 20.91 -8.17 -11.43
C ALA A 180 21.52 -7.50 -10.18
N PRO A 181 22.64 -6.77 -10.29
CA PRO A 181 23.26 -6.10 -9.14
C PRO A 181 22.47 -4.85 -8.76
N TYR A 182 22.15 -4.73 -7.47
CA TYR A 182 21.54 -3.56 -6.87
C TYR A 182 22.39 -3.08 -5.69
N ARG A 183 22.48 -1.75 -5.51
CA ARG A 183 23.17 -1.14 -4.39
C ARG A 183 22.20 -0.69 -3.31
N VAL A 184 22.46 -1.05 -2.06
CA VAL A 184 21.68 -0.57 -0.91
C VAL A 184 21.94 0.92 -0.68
N VAL A 185 20.89 1.73 -0.64
CA VAL A 185 20.95 3.17 -0.33
C VAL A 185 20.30 3.50 1.00
N GLY A 186 19.42 2.63 1.50
CA GLY A 186 18.78 2.79 2.80
C GLY A 186 18.36 1.48 3.40
N VAL A 187 18.32 1.44 4.73
CA VAL A 187 17.79 0.33 5.53
C VAL A 187 16.67 0.89 6.40
N VAL A 188 15.52 0.22 6.39
CA VAL A 188 14.34 0.59 7.17
C VAL A 188 13.96 -0.52 8.14
N LYS A 189 13.24 -0.18 9.20
CA LYS A 189 12.61 -1.19 10.06
C LYS A 189 11.70 -2.10 9.26
N ASP A 190 11.52 -3.33 9.75
CA ASP A 190 10.60 -4.27 9.11
C ASP A 190 9.17 -3.70 9.11
N VAL A 191 8.48 -3.89 7.98
CA VAL A 191 7.14 -3.38 7.74
C VAL A 191 6.13 -4.50 7.93
N SER A 192 5.05 -4.21 8.66
CA SER A 192 3.95 -5.16 8.83
C SER A 192 3.17 -5.34 7.53
N THR A 193 2.75 -6.58 7.25
CA THR A 193 1.84 -6.90 6.13
C THR A 193 0.47 -6.21 6.25
N LEU A 194 0.14 -5.64 7.43
CA LEU A 194 -1.07 -4.84 7.63
C LEU A 194 -0.95 -3.42 7.04
N ALA A 195 0.26 -2.97 6.71
CA ALA A 195 0.51 -1.75 5.94
C ALA A 195 0.55 -2.12 4.45
N ASP A 196 -0.57 -2.56 3.91
CA ASP A 196 -0.68 -3.20 2.59
C ASP A 196 -0.14 -2.33 1.45
N MET A 197 -0.41 -1.02 1.51
CA MET A 197 0.03 -0.07 0.48
C MET A 197 1.54 0.18 0.50
N ALA A 198 2.11 0.20 1.70
CA ALA A 198 3.53 0.46 1.91
C ALA A 198 4.36 -0.82 1.99
N TYR A 199 3.73 -1.99 2.21
CA TYR A 199 4.42 -3.25 2.45
C TYR A 199 5.37 -3.63 1.34
N GLY A 200 6.52 -4.12 1.74
CA GLY A 200 7.58 -4.72 0.97
C GLY A 200 8.73 -5.10 1.91
N GLN A 201 9.71 -5.82 1.41
CA GLN A 201 10.96 -6.10 2.09
C GLN A 201 12.15 -5.46 1.36
N VAL A 202 11.97 -5.20 0.06
CA VAL A 202 12.89 -4.49 -0.81
C VAL A 202 12.09 -3.52 -1.67
N TRP A 203 12.48 -2.26 -1.71
CA TRP A 203 11.89 -1.24 -2.59
C TRP A 203 12.92 -0.77 -3.59
N ILE A 204 12.55 -0.74 -4.87
CA ILE A 204 13.41 -0.32 -5.99
C ILE A 204 12.69 0.69 -6.88
N PRO A 205 13.41 1.57 -7.57
CA PRO A 205 12.81 2.44 -8.60
C PRO A 205 12.21 1.60 -9.74
N PHE A 206 10.95 1.80 -10.10
CA PHE A 206 10.36 1.09 -11.25
C PHE A 206 11.02 1.49 -12.58
N THR A 207 11.76 2.59 -12.62
CA THR A 207 12.58 3.00 -13.77
C THR A 207 13.86 2.18 -13.93
N SER A 208 14.27 1.42 -12.89
CA SER A 208 15.40 0.48 -12.96
C SER A 208 15.03 -0.88 -13.56
N THR A 209 13.75 -1.08 -13.87
CA THR A 209 13.19 -2.32 -14.45
C THR A 209 12.42 -2.01 -15.71
N ASN A 210 11.82 -3.04 -16.31
CA ASN A 210 10.94 -2.91 -17.49
C ASN A 210 9.45 -2.81 -17.11
N LEU A 211 9.10 -2.70 -15.83
CA LEU A 211 7.71 -2.71 -15.35
C LEU A 211 6.85 -1.60 -15.97
N SER A 212 7.45 -0.43 -16.22
CA SER A 212 6.77 0.69 -16.87
C SER A 212 6.30 0.37 -18.29
N ASN A 213 6.86 -0.67 -18.93
CA ASN A 213 6.52 -1.14 -20.27
C ASN A 213 5.52 -2.32 -20.25
N ASP A 214 5.20 -2.86 -19.07
CA ASP A 214 4.19 -3.91 -18.92
C ASP A 214 2.79 -3.29 -18.92
N THR A 215 2.28 -3.04 -20.13
CA THR A 215 1.08 -2.25 -20.37
C THR A 215 0.17 -2.92 -21.40
N TRP A 216 -1.11 -2.57 -21.38
CA TRP A 216 -2.12 -2.95 -22.36
C TRP A 216 -3.06 -1.77 -22.67
N SER A 217 -4.04 -1.98 -23.57
CA SER A 217 -4.96 -0.92 -24.02
C SER A 217 -4.21 0.35 -24.45
N ASP A 218 -3.29 0.19 -25.43
CA ASP A 218 -2.45 1.26 -25.99
C ASP A 218 -1.74 2.11 -24.92
N ASN A 219 -1.15 1.43 -23.93
CA ASN A 219 -0.38 2.02 -22.85
C ASN A 219 -1.22 2.85 -21.84
N HIS A 220 -2.53 2.61 -21.76
CA HIS A 220 -3.36 3.28 -20.75
C HIS A 220 -3.54 2.45 -19.49
N MET A 221 -3.50 1.13 -19.60
CA MET A 221 -3.54 0.18 -18.50
C MET A 221 -2.15 -0.40 -18.25
N GLY A 222 -1.86 -0.81 -17.03
CA GLY A 222 -0.54 -1.35 -16.64
C GLY A 222 -0.57 -1.89 -15.23
N MET A 223 0.54 -1.79 -14.52
CA MET A 223 0.74 -2.40 -13.20
C MET A 223 0.79 -1.39 -12.05
N MET A 224 0.39 -0.12 -12.27
CA MET A 224 0.57 0.94 -11.28
C MET A 224 -0.69 1.25 -10.48
N SER A 225 -0.49 1.53 -9.21
CA SER A 225 -1.43 2.14 -8.28
C SER A 225 -0.92 3.51 -7.84
N VAL A 226 -1.82 4.33 -7.33
CA VAL A 226 -1.52 5.69 -6.86
C VAL A 226 -2.01 5.86 -5.43
N THR A 227 -1.21 6.53 -4.61
CA THR A 227 -1.64 7.06 -3.32
C THR A 227 -1.38 8.55 -3.29
N LEU A 228 -2.41 9.29 -2.91
CA LEU A 228 -2.37 10.74 -2.73
C LEU A 228 -2.35 11.05 -1.24
N LEU A 229 -1.42 11.88 -0.81
CA LEU A 229 -1.36 12.43 0.54
C LEU A 229 -2.01 13.81 0.51
N ALA A 230 -3.12 13.98 1.21
CA ALA A 230 -3.76 15.28 1.40
C ALA A 230 -3.08 16.08 2.52
N HIS A 231 -3.16 17.42 2.50
CA HIS A 231 -2.75 18.23 3.66
C HIS A 231 -3.66 17.92 4.85
N ASP A 232 -4.99 17.91 4.59
CA ASP A 232 -6.01 17.56 5.57
C ASP A 232 -7.11 16.69 4.94
N ARG A 233 -7.90 16.03 5.78
CA ARG A 233 -9.03 15.21 5.31
C ARG A 233 -10.13 16.04 4.62
N GLU A 234 -10.23 17.31 4.96
CA GLU A 234 -11.18 18.26 4.37
C GLU A 234 -10.91 18.51 2.89
N ASP A 235 -9.66 18.30 2.42
CA ASP A 235 -9.26 18.47 1.01
C ASP A 235 -9.74 17.32 0.11
N PHE A 236 -10.24 16.22 0.66
CA PHE A 236 -10.57 15.01 -0.10
C PHE A 236 -11.54 15.26 -1.25
N ASP A 237 -12.57 16.07 -1.02
CA ASP A 237 -13.57 16.35 -2.06
C ASP A 237 -13.00 17.25 -3.15
N GLU A 238 -12.12 18.18 -2.80
CA GLU A 238 -11.41 19.01 -3.77
C GLU A 238 -10.43 18.18 -4.61
N ILE A 239 -9.65 17.29 -3.98
CA ILE A 239 -8.74 16.35 -4.67
C ILE A 239 -9.52 15.47 -5.64
N ARG A 240 -10.67 14.91 -5.21
CA ARG A 240 -11.52 14.10 -6.08
C ARG A 240 -12.09 14.90 -7.27
N ALA A 241 -12.49 16.15 -7.01
CA ALA A 241 -12.98 17.05 -8.06
C ALA A 241 -11.87 17.42 -9.06
N GLU A 242 -10.66 17.68 -8.57
CA GLU A 242 -9.50 17.95 -9.42
C GLU A 242 -9.13 16.71 -10.26
N ALA A 243 -9.05 15.53 -9.64
CA ALA A 243 -8.77 14.27 -10.34
C ALA A 243 -9.79 14.00 -11.46
N LYS A 244 -11.08 14.26 -11.18
CA LYS A 244 -12.13 14.13 -12.18
C LYS A 244 -11.98 15.12 -13.34
N ARG A 245 -11.62 16.38 -13.08
CA ARG A 245 -11.34 17.37 -14.14
C ARG A 245 -10.17 16.90 -15.01
N ARG A 246 -9.05 16.48 -14.39
CA ARG A 246 -7.88 15.98 -15.11
C ARG A 246 -8.20 14.74 -15.96
N MET A 247 -8.97 13.81 -15.42
CA MET A 247 -9.43 12.63 -16.15
C MET A 247 -10.29 13.03 -17.37
N ASN A 248 -11.18 14.02 -17.24
CA ASN A 248 -11.99 14.52 -18.36
C ASN A 248 -11.12 15.20 -19.42
N GLU A 249 -10.12 15.99 -19.00
CA GLU A 249 -9.16 16.60 -19.93
C GLU A 249 -8.37 15.52 -20.69
N TYR A 250 -7.90 14.50 -19.96
CA TYR A 250 -7.18 13.38 -20.58
C TYR A 250 -8.09 12.56 -21.51
N ASN A 251 -9.36 12.37 -21.16
CA ASN A 251 -10.35 11.73 -22.04
C ASN A 251 -10.54 12.48 -23.37
N SER A 252 -10.40 13.80 -23.38
CA SER A 252 -10.46 14.59 -24.61
C SER A 252 -9.30 14.24 -25.57
N ILE A 253 -8.14 13.91 -25.00
CA ILE A 253 -6.97 13.45 -25.77
C ILE A 253 -7.17 12.00 -26.24
N LEU A 254 -7.72 11.15 -25.38
CA LEU A 254 -7.96 9.73 -25.66
C LEU A 254 -9.07 9.49 -26.70
N ALA A 255 -9.97 10.45 -26.87
CA ALA A 255 -11.10 10.35 -27.80
C ALA A 255 -10.65 10.09 -29.25
N ASP A 256 -9.53 10.70 -29.67
CA ASP A 256 -8.94 10.47 -31.02
C ASP A 256 -8.48 9.03 -31.20
N GLN A 257 -8.06 8.38 -30.13
CA GLN A 257 -7.65 6.96 -30.08
C GLN A 257 -8.83 6.02 -29.88
N GLY A 258 -10.02 6.54 -29.57
CA GLY A 258 -11.23 5.77 -29.31
C GLY A 258 -11.37 5.25 -27.88
N TYR A 259 -10.50 5.67 -26.95
CA TYR A 259 -10.53 5.27 -25.56
C TYR A 259 -11.24 6.30 -24.68
N THR A 260 -11.81 5.82 -23.57
CA THR A 260 -12.42 6.65 -22.55
C THR A 260 -12.17 6.03 -21.18
N LEU A 261 -11.54 6.79 -20.26
CA LEU A 261 -11.47 6.43 -18.84
C LEU A 261 -12.83 6.65 -18.18
N ILE A 262 -13.24 5.69 -17.38
CA ILE A 262 -14.57 5.70 -16.72
C ILE A 262 -14.37 6.04 -15.24
N ASP A 263 -15.13 7.02 -14.74
CA ASP A 263 -15.12 7.49 -13.35
C ASP A 263 -15.85 6.49 -12.41
N ARG A 264 -15.42 5.22 -12.42
CA ARG A 264 -15.93 4.22 -11.46
C ARG A 264 -15.04 4.09 -10.23
N ASN A 265 -13.75 4.38 -10.39
CA ASN A 265 -12.72 4.15 -9.39
C ASN A 265 -12.10 5.50 -8.97
N ARG A 266 -12.96 6.38 -8.44
CA ARG A 266 -12.51 7.63 -7.84
C ARG A 266 -11.58 7.36 -6.65
N PRO A 267 -10.67 8.28 -6.30
CA PRO A 267 -9.84 8.15 -5.12
C PRO A 267 -10.68 7.89 -3.87
N TYR A 268 -10.36 6.82 -3.14
CA TYR A 268 -11.08 6.40 -1.94
C TYR A 268 -10.18 6.48 -0.70
N ASP A 269 -10.79 6.79 0.44
CA ASP A 269 -10.19 6.74 1.78
C ASP A 269 -10.43 5.36 2.43
N GLN A 270 -9.57 4.97 3.36
CA GLN A 270 -9.69 3.75 4.15
C GLN A 270 -10.69 3.89 5.29
#